data_ff5d2a0939005efd8a726ae2bd3dfcc5
#
_entry.id   ff5d2a0939005efd8a726ae2bd3dfcc5
#
_cell.length_a   1.000
_cell.length_b   1.000
_cell.length_c   1.000
_cell.angle_alpha   90.00
_cell.angle_beta   90.00
_cell.angle_gamma   90.00
#
_symmetry.space_group_name_H-M   'P 1'
#
loop_
_entity.id
_entity.type
_entity.pdbx_description
1 polymer ?
#
loop_
_entity_poly.entity_id
_entity_poly.type
_entity_poly.pdbx_seq_one_letter_code
_entity_poly.pdbx_strand_id
1 'polypeptide(L)'
;MQSESKPPVQTVPSEEAVRIVEAMIFASTDPVSARAILGLLEGQGLIPDTVDDIGAYVRAVLTALVSRYEGRGVVPVEVAGGWQFRTAADLAPRLTRIMPKPRRLQRATMETLAIIAYHQPCTRAEIEEIRGVSVNQNILDTLIEESLIAPRGRKEVPGRPVLWGTTPDFLRHFGLKSLNDLPRREELMGDMPTSPRRPAENTADLLAPRPAPIEEAEGVIVEEEASPAGSAGGLADD
;
A
#
# COMPACT_ATOMS: atom_id res chain seq x y z
N MET A 1 9.84 53.13 17.99
CA MET A 1 9.99 51.91 18.81
C MET A 1 9.87 50.72 17.85
N GLN A 2 11.02 50.26 17.40
CA GLN A 2 11.08 49.05 16.54
C GLN A 2 11.08 47.86 17.52
N SER A 3 10.04 47.05 17.48
CA SER A 3 10.02 45.76 18.19
C SER A 3 10.94 44.81 17.44
N GLU A 4 12.13 44.63 17.97
CA GLU A 4 13.02 43.53 17.60
C GLU A 4 12.28 42.21 17.91
N SER A 5 11.81 41.53 16.88
CA SER A 5 11.35 40.16 17.00
C SER A 5 12.57 39.28 17.30
N LYS A 6 12.67 38.87 18.56
CA LYS A 6 13.64 37.88 19.02
C LYS A 6 13.55 36.65 18.10
N PRO A 7 14.66 36.19 17.51
CA PRO A 7 14.60 34.98 16.69
C PRO A 7 14.09 33.81 17.56
N PRO A 8 13.27 32.90 16.98
CA PRO A 8 12.75 31.77 17.73
C PRO A 8 13.92 30.96 18.28
N VAL A 9 13.94 30.76 19.58
CA VAL A 9 14.89 29.88 20.25
C VAL A 9 14.65 28.47 19.70
N GLN A 10 15.53 28.02 18.81
CA GLN A 10 15.50 26.64 18.34
C GLN A 10 15.86 25.73 19.53
N THR A 11 14.85 25.24 20.21
CA THR A 11 15.04 24.32 21.32
C THR A 11 15.45 22.98 20.73
N VAL A 12 16.73 22.63 20.87
CA VAL A 12 17.26 21.33 20.45
C VAL A 12 16.59 20.27 21.34
N PRO A 13 15.93 19.26 20.74
CA PRO A 13 15.28 18.22 21.52
C PRO A 13 16.30 17.38 22.30
N SER A 14 15.94 16.97 23.51
CA SER A 14 16.81 16.10 24.30
C SER A 14 16.93 14.72 23.64
N GLU A 15 18.09 14.08 23.80
CA GLU A 15 18.31 12.71 23.32
C GLU A 15 17.26 11.73 23.89
N GLU A 16 16.88 11.91 25.14
CA GLU A 16 15.87 11.11 25.80
C GLU A 16 14.48 11.28 25.17
N ALA A 17 14.09 12.51 24.82
CA ALA A 17 12.83 12.77 24.13
C ALA A 17 12.78 12.07 22.76
N VAL A 18 13.88 12.09 22.00
CA VAL A 18 13.96 11.40 20.71
C VAL A 18 13.87 9.89 20.87
N ARG A 19 14.59 9.31 21.85
CA ARG A 19 14.60 7.87 22.12
C ARG A 19 13.25 7.33 22.57
N ILE A 20 12.53 8.05 23.44
CA ILE A 20 11.24 7.58 23.93
C ILE A 20 10.16 7.65 22.83
N VAL A 21 10.21 8.67 21.95
CA VAL A 21 9.34 8.79 20.77
C VAL A 21 9.66 7.69 19.76
N GLU A 22 10.93 7.39 19.52
CA GLU A 22 11.38 6.25 18.71
C GLU A 22 10.77 4.94 19.21
N ALA A 23 10.91 4.66 20.51
CA ALA A 23 10.37 3.46 21.13
C ALA A 23 8.83 3.37 21.02
N MET A 24 8.13 4.48 21.23
CA MET A 24 6.68 4.55 21.08
C MET A 24 6.23 4.22 19.66
N ILE A 25 6.85 4.85 18.66
CA ILE A 25 6.51 4.61 17.24
C ILE A 25 6.84 3.17 16.85
N PHE A 26 7.96 2.64 17.31
CA PHE A 26 8.37 1.25 17.03
C PHE A 26 7.43 0.22 17.66
N ALA A 27 6.98 0.45 18.89
CA ALA A 27 6.09 -0.47 19.60
C ALA A 27 4.63 -0.42 19.09
N SER A 28 4.26 0.62 18.34
CA SER A 28 2.90 0.81 17.89
C SER A 28 2.63 0.10 16.55
N THR A 29 1.49 -0.58 16.46
CA THR A 29 0.99 -1.19 15.22
C THR A 29 0.37 -0.18 14.27
N ASP A 30 -0.21 0.89 14.85
CA ASP A 30 -0.87 1.98 14.14
C ASP A 30 0.00 3.23 14.11
N PRO A 31 -0.17 4.11 13.09
CA PRO A 31 0.54 5.37 13.05
C PRO A 31 0.29 6.23 14.29
N VAL A 32 1.36 6.67 14.94
CA VAL A 32 1.30 7.45 16.17
C VAL A 32 1.09 8.92 15.85
N SER A 33 -0.01 9.51 16.30
CA SER A 33 -0.32 10.92 16.05
C SER A 33 0.62 11.86 16.81
N ALA A 34 0.85 13.07 16.26
CA ALA A 34 1.61 14.10 16.95
C ALA A 34 1.03 14.44 18.34
N ARG A 35 -0.30 14.35 18.50
CA ARG A 35 -0.98 14.56 19.79
C ARG A 35 -0.62 13.47 20.80
N ALA A 36 -0.52 12.21 20.36
CA ALA A 36 -0.11 11.11 21.24
C ALA A 36 1.36 11.25 21.67
N ILE A 37 2.23 11.67 20.73
CA ILE A 37 3.64 11.98 21.03
C ILE A 37 3.74 13.12 22.04
N LEU A 38 2.96 14.18 21.86
CA LEU A 38 2.89 15.28 22.80
C LEU A 38 2.51 14.80 24.21
N GLY A 39 1.41 14.04 24.32
CA GLY A 39 0.96 13.50 25.61
C GLY A 39 2.01 12.60 26.29
N LEU A 40 2.81 11.84 25.52
CA LEU A 40 3.93 11.08 26.06
C LEU A 40 5.02 12.00 26.62
N LEU A 41 5.44 13.01 25.87
CA LEU A 41 6.51 13.93 26.28
C LEU A 41 6.11 14.77 27.50
N GLU A 42 4.86 15.23 27.56
CA GLU A 42 4.29 15.92 28.73
C GLU A 42 4.26 15.00 29.95
N GLY A 43 3.74 13.79 29.80
CA GLY A 43 3.64 12.82 30.88
C GLY A 43 4.98 12.38 31.45
N GLN A 44 6.06 12.49 30.68
CA GLN A 44 7.42 12.16 31.09
C GLN A 44 8.24 13.41 31.53
N GLY A 45 7.66 14.61 31.46
CA GLY A 45 8.37 15.84 31.80
C GLY A 45 9.55 16.17 30.87
N LEU A 46 9.46 15.72 29.62
CA LEU A 46 10.55 15.88 28.61
C LEU A 46 10.39 17.12 27.74
N ILE A 47 9.44 17.98 28.07
CA ILE A 47 9.28 19.29 27.42
C ILE A 47 9.93 20.34 28.35
N PRO A 48 11.01 21.01 27.91
CA PRO A 48 11.63 22.07 28.72
C PRO A 48 10.68 23.25 28.95
N ASP A 49 10.70 23.82 30.16
CA ASP A 49 9.89 25.01 30.52
C ASP A 49 10.18 26.24 29.64
N THR A 50 11.31 26.23 28.93
CA THR A 50 11.73 27.30 28.03
C THR A 50 11.08 27.24 26.65
N VAL A 51 10.23 26.21 26.39
CA VAL A 51 9.57 26.02 25.10
C VAL A 51 8.28 26.80 25.05
N ASP A 52 8.23 27.83 24.21
CA ASP A 52 7.03 28.62 23.98
C ASP A 52 6.05 27.94 23.00
N ASP A 53 6.56 27.29 21.96
CA ASP A 53 5.77 26.52 20.95
C ASP A 53 6.01 25.02 21.11
N ILE A 54 5.12 24.38 21.87
CA ILE A 54 5.14 22.92 22.13
C ILE A 54 5.01 22.12 20.81
N GLY A 55 4.20 22.63 19.85
CA GLY A 55 4.06 22.00 18.54
C GLY A 55 5.36 22.03 17.74
N ALA A 56 6.12 23.14 17.82
CA ALA A 56 7.45 23.23 17.22
C ALA A 56 8.44 22.26 17.86
N TYR A 57 8.36 22.08 19.17
CA TYR A 57 9.20 21.10 19.87
C TYR A 57 8.94 19.66 19.40
N VAL A 58 7.68 19.24 19.33
CA VAL A 58 7.32 17.92 18.80
C VAL A 58 7.84 17.74 17.37
N ARG A 59 7.70 18.77 16.52
CA ARG A 59 8.27 18.73 15.15
C ARG A 59 9.80 18.60 15.17
N ALA A 60 10.49 19.29 16.08
CA ALA A 60 11.95 19.19 16.22
C ALA A 60 12.38 17.78 16.66
N VAL A 61 11.67 17.15 17.62
CA VAL A 61 11.92 15.76 18.04
C VAL A 61 11.76 14.81 16.86
N LEU A 62 10.68 14.94 16.07
CA LEU A 62 10.42 14.12 14.90
C LEU A 62 11.46 14.33 13.79
N THR A 63 11.88 15.58 13.56
CA THR A 63 12.94 15.90 12.60
C THR A 63 14.27 15.26 13.02
N ALA A 64 14.62 15.34 14.28
CA ALA A 64 15.82 14.70 14.83
C ALA A 64 15.75 13.17 14.69
N LEU A 65 14.57 12.58 14.92
CA LEU A 65 14.35 11.15 14.72
C LEU A 65 14.52 10.77 13.24
N VAL A 66 13.94 11.51 12.29
CA VAL A 66 14.10 11.26 10.85
C VAL A 66 15.55 11.30 10.45
N SER A 67 16.30 12.34 10.86
CA SER A 67 17.73 12.48 10.55
C SER A 67 18.57 11.33 11.11
N ARG A 68 18.21 10.79 12.27
CA ARG A 68 18.90 9.62 12.86
C ARG A 68 18.80 8.36 11.99
N TYR A 69 17.73 8.26 11.21
CA TYR A 69 17.43 7.11 10.35
C TYR A 69 17.80 7.32 8.87
N GLU A 70 18.43 8.43 8.53
CA GLU A 70 18.96 8.65 7.18
C GLU A 70 19.95 7.55 6.78
N GLY A 71 19.77 6.99 5.58
CA GLY A 71 20.61 5.91 5.04
C GLY A 71 20.42 4.54 5.71
N ARG A 72 19.44 4.38 6.61
CA ARG A 72 19.13 3.10 7.24
C ARG A 72 18.08 2.31 6.45
N GLY A 73 18.01 1.00 6.73
CA GLY A 73 17.04 0.11 6.06
C GLY A 73 15.59 0.30 6.48
N VAL A 74 15.34 1.01 7.61
CA VAL A 74 14.03 1.42 8.08
C VAL A 74 14.05 2.93 8.34
N VAL A 75 12.91 3.58 8.09
CA VAL A 75 12.78 5.03 8.23
C VAL A 75 11.45 5.38 8.88
N PRO A 76 11.41 6.37 9.79
CA PRO A 76 10.16 6.90 10.31
C PRO A 76 9.51 7.76 9.23
N VAL A 77 8.24 7.49 8.92
CA VAL A 77 7.47 8.20 7.90
C VAL A 77 6.14 8.67 8.48
N GLU A 78 5.67 9.80 8.00
CA GLU A 78 4.34 10.27 8.32
C GLU A 78 3.34 9.65 7.33
N VAL A 79 2.29 9.00 7.86
CA VAL A 79 1.25 8.33 7.08
C VAL A 79 -0.07 8.33 7.86
N ALA A 80 -1.19 8.54 7.16
CA ALA A 80 -2.52 8.60 7.76
C ALA A 80 -2.62 9.56 8.98
N GLY A 81 -1.91 10.70 8.91
CA GLY A 81 -1.88 11.70 9.98
C GLY A 81 -1.09 11.30 11.22
N GLY A 82 -0.26 10.27 11.15
CA GLY A 82 0.62 9.80 12.23
C GLY A 82 1.96 9.29 11.73
N TRP A 83 2.79 8.84 12.63
CA TRP A 83 4.16 8.37 12.37
C TRP A 83 4.29 6.88 12.58
N GLN A 84 4.97 6.21 11.68
CA GLN A 84 5.32 4.79 11.79
C GLN A 84 6.66 4.48 11.11
N PHE A 85 7.33 3.41 11.52
CA PHE A 85 8.50 2.91 10.81
C PHE A 85 8.09 2.13 9.57
N ARG A 86 8.80 2.37 8.47
CA ARG A 86 8.67 1.61 7.22
C ARG A 86 10.03 1.23 6.66
N THR A 87 10.04 0.22 5.82
CA THR A 87 11.21 -0.11 5.02
C THR A 87 11.57 1.07 4.11
N ALA A 88 12.86 1.37 4.02
CA ALA A 88 13.36 2.38 3.09
C ALA A 88 12.96 2.07 1.64
N ALA A 89 12.53 3.09 0.91
CA ALA A 89 11.91 2.90 -0.41
C ALA A 89 12.85 2.26 -1.45
N ASP A 90 14.15 2.53 -1.35
CA ASP A 90 15.19 1.94 -2.21
C ASP A 90 15.39 0.43 -2.00
N LEU A 91 15.07 -0.08 -0.80
CA LEU A 91 15.18 -1.49 -0.44
C LEU A 91 13.91 -2.29 -0.73
N ALA A 92 12.75 -1.64 -0.79
CA ALA A 92 11.46 -2.30 -0.99
C ALA A 92 11.43 -3.22 -2.22
N PRO A 93 11.96 -2.85 -3.42
CA PRO A 93 11.98 -3.73 -4.59
C PRO A 93 12.82 -5.00 -4.40
N ARG A 94 13.87 -4.93 -3.56
CA ARG A 94 14.73 -6.10 -3.27
C ARG A 94 14.04 -7.08 -2.33
N LEU A 95 13.29 -6.58 -1.36
CA LEU A 95 12.56 -7.39 -0.39
C LEU A 95 11.31 -8.04 -0.97
N THR A 96 10.65 -7.42 -1.96
CA THR A 96 9.46 -7.99 -2.61
C THR A 96 9.72 -9.33 -3.32
N ARG A 97 10.98 -9.70 -3.56
CA ARG A 97 11.34 -11.02 -4.13
C ARG A 97 11.27 -12.14 -3.09
N ILE A 98 11.46 -11.83 -1.82
CA ILE A 98 11.60 -12.79 -0.71
C ILE A 98 10.32 -12.83 0.13
N MET A 99 9.67 -11.68 0.30
CA MET A 99 8.45 -11.56 1.07
C MET A 99 7.22 -12.00 0.25
N PRO A 100 6.24 -12.67 0.88
CA PRO A 100 5.00 -13.02 0.20
C PRO A 100 4.34 -11.76 -0.35
N LYS A 101 4.02 -11.79 -1.65
CA LYS A 101 3.34 -10.65 -2.30
C LYS A 101 1.92 -10.54 -1.75
N PRO A 102 1.50 -9.38 -1.26
CA PRO A 102 0.11 -9.16 -0.89
C PRO A 102 -0.79 -9.42 -2.11
N ARG A 103 -1.99 -9.92 -1.85
CA ARG A 103 -2.99 -10.19 -2.89
C ARG A 103 -3.31 -8.88 -3.61
N ARG A 104 -3.06 -8.83 -4.90
CA ARG A 104 -3.38 -7.63 -5.70
C ARG A 104 -4.89 -7.54 -5.89
N LEU A 105 -5.43 -6.36 -5.65
CA LEU A 105 -6.81 -6.06 -6.01
C LEU A 105 -6.99 -6.18 -7.53
N GLN A 106 -8.13 -6.71 -7.95
CA GLN A 106 -8.47 -6.79 -9.37
C GLN A 106 -8.59 -5.38 -9.97
N ARG A 107 -8.36 -5.26 -11.27
CA ARG A 107 -8.41 -3.97 -11.98
C ARG A 107 -9.72 -3.21 -11.74
N ALA A 108 -10.86 -3.89 -11.85
CA ALA A 108 -12.17 -3.29 -11.62
C ALA A 108 -12.33 -2.77 -10.19
N THR A 109 -11.78 -3.46 -9.19
CA THR A 109 -11.77 -3.05 -7.77
C THR A 109 -10.89 -1.81 -7.56
N MET A 110 -9.70 -1.78 -8.20
CA MET A 110 -8.80 -0.62 -8.15
C MET A 110 -9.41 0.62 -8.81
N GLU A 111 -10.07 0.46 -9.96
CA GLU A 111 -10.77 1.55 -10.65
C GLU A 111 -11.88 2.13 -9.76
N THR A 112 -12.68 1.27 -9.13
CA THR A 112 -13.74 1.67 -8.20
C THR A 112 -13.17 2.40 -6.98
N LEU A 113 -12.09 1.88 -6.39
CA LEU A 113 -11.40 2.51 -5.27
C LEU A 113 -10.85 3.89 -5.63
N ALA A 114 -10.26 4.04 -6.81
CA ALA A 114 -9.76 5.32 -7.29
C ALA A 114 -10.90 6.34 -7.43
N ILE A 115 -12.04 5.96 -8.02
CA ILE A 115 -13.20 6.85 -8.12
C ILE A 115 -13.65 7.31 -6.73
N ILE A 116 -13.79 6.38 -5.78
CA ILE A 116 -14.17 6.74 -4.40
C ILE A 116 -13.14 7.70 -3.81
N ALA A 117 -11.85 7.44 -3.95
CA ALA A 117 -10.79 8.28 -3.38
C ALA A 117 -10.83 9.73 -3.90
N TYR A 118 -11.13 9.94 -5.18
CA TYR A 118 -11.16 11.26 -5.81
C TYR A 118 -12.51 11.98 -5.71
N HIS A 119 -13.62 11.24 -5.54
CA HIS A 119 -14.99 11.81 -5.59
C HIS A 119 -15.76 11.68 -4.29
N GLN A 120 -15.13 11.19 -3.23
CA GLN A 120 -15.78 11.00 -1.94
C GLN A 120 -16.28 12.31 -1.30
N PRO A 121 -17.43 12.29 -0.59
CA PRO A 121 -18.29 11.13 -0.40
C PRO A 121 -19.20 10.90 -1.62
N CYS A 122 -19.29 9.69 -2.14
CA CYS A 122 -20.06 9.35 -3.34
C CYS A 122 -20.92 8.09 -3.15
N THR A 123 -22.04 8.05 -3.86
CA THR A 123 -22.96 6.92 -3.89
C THR A 123 -22.53 5.89 -4.93
N ARG A 124 -23.08 4.68 -4.83
CA ARG A 124 -22.86 3.64 -5.84
C ARG A 124 -23.29 4.10 -7.25
N ALA A 125 -24.42 4.79 -7.38
CA ALA A 125 -24.90 5.28 -8.67
C ALA A 125 -23.92 6.28 -9.30
N GLU A 126 -23.36 7.20 -8.50
CA GLU A 126 -22.34 8.15 -8.97
C GLU A 126 -21.05 7.45 -9.39
N ILE A 127 -20.65 6.39 -8.68
CA ILE A 127 -19.50 5.57 -9.07
C ILE A 127 -19.76 4.88 -10.42
N GLU A 128 -20.96 4.30 -10.61
CA GLU A 128 -21.38 3.64 -11.84
C GLU A 128 -21.45 4.63 -13.02
N GLU A 129 -21.91 5.84 -12.78
CA GLU A 129 -21.95 6.92 -13.78
C GLU A 129 -20.54 7.29 -14.26
N ILE A 130 -19.59 7.45 -13.35
CA ILE A 130 -18.21 7.80 -13.68
C ILE A 130 -17.51 6.63 -14.41
N ARG A 131 -17.78 5.38 -14.00
CA ARG A 131 -17.19 4.19 -14.62
C ARG A 131 -17.79 3.87 -16.00
N GLY A 132 -19.03 4.28 -16.25
CA GLY A 132 -19.80 3.89 -17.43
C GLY A 132 -20.30 2.43 -17.42
N VAL A 133 -20.09 1.70 -16.31
CA VAL A 133 -20.53 0.31 -16.12
C VAL A 133 -20.98 0.08 -14.68
N SER A 134 -21.87 -0.88 -14.47
CA SER A 134 -22.37 -1.23 -13.13
C SER A 134 -21.24 -1.78 -12.24
N VAL A 135 -21.36 -1.47 -10.94
CA VAL A 135 -20.45 -1.96 -9.91
C VAL A 135 -21.02 -3.23 -9.30
N ASN A 136 -20.30 -4.34 -9.43
CA ASN A 136 -20.69 -5.58 -8.76
C ASN A 136 -20.59 -5.40 -7.23
N GLN A 137 -21.55 -5.96 -6.49
CA GLN A 137 -21.56 -5.91 -5.03
C GLN A 137 -20.25 -6.46 -4.44
N ASN A 138 -19.71 -7.54 -4.98
CA ASN A 138 -18.45 -8.13 -4.52
C ASN A 138 -17.26 -7.15 -4.55
N ILE A 139 -17.28 -6.15 -5.44
CA ILE A 139 -16.22 -5.12 -5.50
C ILE A 139 -16.28 -4.24 -4.25
N LEU A 140 -17.47 -3.79 -3.85
CA LEU A 140 -17.65 -2.98 -2.64
C LEU A 140 -17.34 -3.82 -1.40
N ASP A 141 -17.84 -5.06 -1.36
CA ASP A 141 -17.60 -5.96 -0.23
C ASP A 141 -16.09 -6.22 -0.05
N THR A 142 -15.35 -6.49 -1.13
CA THR A 142 -13.88 -6.63 -1.08
C THR A 142 -13.21 -5.36 -0.53
N LEU A 143 -13.62 -4.17 -0.96
CA LEU A 143 -13.04 -2.92 -0.49
C LEU A 143 -13.36 -2.64 0.99
N ILE A 144 -14.52 -3.10 1.48
CA ILE A 144 -14.92 -3.01 2.89
C ILE A 144 -14.14 -4.02 3.72
N GLU A 145 -14.02 -5.27 3.26
CA GLU A 145 -13.26 -6.35 3.92
C GLU A 145 -11.78 -5.97 4.08
N GLU A 146 -11.19 -5.37 3.07
CA GLU A 146 -9.82 -4.82 3.11
C GLU A 146 -9.71 -3.50 3.90
N SER A 147 -10.82 -3.05 4.50
CA SER A 147 -10.90 -1.79 5.26
C SER A 147 -10.48 -0.54 4.48
N LEU A 148 -10.54 -0.57 3.14
CA LEU A 148 -10.14 0.56 2.30
C LEU A 148 -11.21 1.63 2.16
N ILE A 149 -12.50 1.25 2.26
CA ILE A 149 -13.64 2.15 2.22
C ILE A 149 -14.58 1.90 3.39
N ALA A 150 -15.35 2.94 3.76
CA ALA A 150 -16.39 2.87 4.77
C ALA A 150 -17.57 3.77 4.42
N PRO A 151 -18.77 3.50 4.98
CA PRO A 151 -19.91 4.41 4.84
C PRO A 151 -19.64 5.74 5.54
N ARG A 152 -19.92 6.84 4.84
CA ARG A 152 -19.79 8.23 5.32
C ARG A 152 -21.15 8.91 5.54
N GLY A 153 -22.19 8.12 5.71
CA GLY A 153 -23.56 8.58 5.87
C GLY A 153 -24.45 8.18 4.71
N ARG A 154 -25.57 8.88 4.54
CA ARG A 154 -26.54 8.66 3.47
C ARG A 154 -26.87 9.98 2.78
N LYS A 155 -27.09 9.93 1.47
CA LYS A 155 -27.49 11.10 0.70
C LYS A 155 -28.95 11.43 0.96
N GLU A 156 -29.27 12.71 1.15
CA GLU A 156 -30.63 13.21 1.42
C GLU A 156 -31.42 13.36 0.11
N VAL A 157 -31.65 12.23 -0.59
CA VAL A 157 -32.46 12.11 -1.81
C VAL A 157 -33.35 10.87 -1.70
N PRO A 158 -34.42 10.74 -2.51
CA PRO A 158 -35.23 9.54 -2.53
C PRO A 158 -34.40 8.27 -2.61
N GLY A 159 -34.75 7.27 -1.77
CA GLY A 159 -33.94 6.03 -1.65
C GLY A 159 -32.79 6.12 -0.66
N ARG A 160 -32.38 7.32 -0.18
CA ARG A 160 -31.33 7.57 0.83
C ARG A 160 -30.10 6.66 0.66
N PRO A 161 -29.46 6.67 -0.52
CA PRO A 161 -28.33 5.77 -0.80
C PRO A 161 -27.15 6.06 0.12
N VAL A 162 -26.37 4.99 0.42
CA VAL A 162 -25.15 5.08 1.22
C VAL A 162 -24.10 5.90 0.48
N LEU A 163 -23.43 6.78 1.20
CA LEU A 163 -22.25 7.53 0.76
C LEU A 163 -20.99 6.78 1.17
N TRP A 164 -20.09 6.55 0.24
CA TRP A 164 -18.84 5.87 0.44
C TRP A 164 -17.66 6.84 0.50
N GLY A 165 -16.67 6.54 1.31
CA GLY A 165 -15.42 7.27 1.38
C GLY A 165 -14.29 6.37 1.86
N THR A 166 -13.05 6.80 1.66
CA THR A 166 -11.84 6.08 2.07
C THR A 166 -11.64 6.13 3.59
N THR A 167 -10.85 5.22 4.11
CA THR A 167 -10.52 5.07 5.53
C THR A 167 -9.08 5.53 5.83
N PRO A 168 -8.68 5.62 7.10
CA PRO A 168 -7.26 5.73 7.46
C PRO A 168 -6.41 4.56 6.94
N ASP A 169 -6.97 3.34 6.89
CA ASP A 169 -6.28 2.17 6.36
C ASP A 169 -5.97 2.28 4.86
N PHE A 170 -6.83 2.95 4.10
CA PHE A 170 -6.52 3.35 2.72
C PHE A 170 -5.24 4.19 2.66
N LEU A 171 -5.15 5.24 3.49
CA LEU A 171 -3.95 6.10 3.53
C LEU A 171 -2.70 5.29 3.93
N ARG A 172 -2.84 4.41 4.92
CA ARG A 172 -1.76 3.50 5.35
C ARG A 172 -1.32 2.56 4.22
N HIS A 173 -2.28 1.97 3.52
CA HIS A 173 -2.03 1.02 2.44
C HIS A 173 -1.23 1.67 1.30
N PHE A 174 -1.60 2.90 0.92
CA PHE A 174 -0.94 3.64 -0.15
C PHE A 174 0.22 4.53 0.31
N GLY A 175 0.51 4.59 1.61
CA GLY A 175 1.62 5.38 2.16
C GLY A 175 1.40 6.89 2.07
N LEU A 176 0.14 7.34 2.09
CA LEU A 176 -0.25 8.73 2.01
C LEU A 176 -0.37 9.34 3.41
N LYS A 177 0.06 10.58 3.59
CA LYS A 177 -0.17 11.34 4.83
C LYS A 177 -1.64 11.76 4.95
N SER A 178 -2.20 12.18 3.81
CA SER A 178 -3.55 12.66 3.67
C SER A 178 -4.07 12.43 2.25
N LEU A 179 -5.36 12.68 2.01
CA LEU A 179 -5.95 12.62 0.67
C LEU A 179 -5.36 13.67 -0.29
N ASN A 180 -4.78 14.75 0.24
CA ASN A 180 -4.15 15.79 -0.58
C ASN A 180 -2.87 15.30 -1.27
N ASP A 181 -2.29 14.18 -0.80
CA ASP A 181 -1.11 13.57 -1.42
C ASP A 181 -1.45 12.67 -2.61
N LEU A 182 -2.75 12.51 -2.92
CA LEU A 182 -3.15 11.83 -4.14
C LEU A 182 -2.69 12.64 -5.36
N PRO A 183 -2.11 12.00 -6.39
CA PRO A 183 -1.71 12.66 -7.62
C PRO A 183 -2.89 13.42 -8.22
N ARG A 184 -2.66 14.62 -8.74
CA ARG A 184 -3.71 15.37 -9.42
C ARG A 184 -4.08 14.67 -10.73
N ARG A 185 -5.35 14.81 -11.14
CA ARG A 185 -5.85 14.17 -12.35
C ARG A 185 -5.04 14.53 -13.60
N GLU A 186 -4.52 15.77 -13.64
CA GLU A 186 -3.67 16.27 -14.71
C GLU A 186 -2.30 15.55 -14.73
N GLU A 187 -1.74 15.23 -13.58
CA GLU A 187 -0.47 14.53 -13.43
C GLU A 187 -0.59 13.07 -13.91
N LEU A 188 -1.74 12.43 -13.65
CA LEU A 188 -2.02 11.07 -14.13
C LEU A 188 -2.17 10.99 -15.65
N MET A 189 -2.59 12.08 -16.32
CA MET A 189 -2.73 12.13 -17.76
C MET A 189 -1.41 12.45 -18.50
N GLY A 190 -0.45 13.10 -17.80
CA GLY A 190 0.86 13.46 -18.36
C GLY A 190 1.87 12.32 -18.41
N ASP A 191 1.72 11.32 -17.54
CA ASP A 191 2.69 10.23 -17.35
C ASP A 191 2.19 8.86 -17.86
N MET A 192 1.11 8.85 -18.66
CA MET A 192 0.77 7.64 -19.38
C MET A 192 1.86 7.39 -20.44
N PRO A 193 2.72 6.36 -20.27
CA PRO A 193 3.49 5.89 -21.40
C PRO A 193 2.46 5.52 -22.45
N THR A 194 2.48 6.21 -23.57
CA THR A 194 1.77 5.80 -24.78
C THR A 194 2.24 4.38 -25.02
N SER A 195 1.44 3.41 -24.59
CA SER A 195 1.66 2.02 -25.00
C SER A 195 1.82 2.05 -26.51
N PRO A 196 2.93 1.56 -27.06
CA PRO A 196 3.05 1.47 -28.49
C PRO A 196 1.80 0.70 -28.96
N ARG A 197 0.95 1.36 -29.74
CA ARG A 197 -0.09 0.69 -30.50
C ARG A 197 0.63 -0.47 -31.17
N ARG A 198 0.33 -1.70 -30.78
CA ARG A 198 0.65 -2.86 -31.62
C ARG A 198 0.15 -2.49 -33.01
N PRO A 199 1.01 -2.55 -34.03
CA PRO A 199 0.54 -2.42 -35.40
C PRO A 199 -0.60 -3.45 -35.53
N ALA A 200 -1.71 -3.03 -36.13
CA ALA A 200 -2.79 -3.95 -36.46
C ALA A 200 -2.14 -5.09 -37.25
N GLU A 201 -2.08 -6.28 -36.63
CA GLU A 201 -1.72 -7.49 -37.35
C GLU A 201 -2.70 -7.60 -38.49
N ASN A 202 -2.14 -7.51 -39.70
CA ASN A 202 -2.83 -7.63 -40.96
C ASN A 202 -3.60 -8.95 -40.94
N THR A 203 -4.91 -8.89 -40.93
CA THR A 203 -5.83 -10.04 -41.04
C THR A 203 -5.65 -10.82 -42.33
N ALA A 204 -4.67 -10.47 -43.19
CA ALA A 204 -4.33 -11.17 -44.40
C ALA A 204 -3.50 -12.45 -44.20
N ASP A 205 -2.89 -12.64 -43.01
CA ASP A 205 -2.02 -13.81 -42.76
C ASP A 205 -2.78 -14.99 -42.08
N LEU A 206 -4.07 -14.84 -41.83
CA LEU A 206 -4.91 -15.91 -41.27
C LEU A 206 -5.51 -16.84 -42.35
N LEU A 207 -5.20 -16.61 -43.63
CA LEU A 207 -5.71 -17.39 -44.75
C LEU A 207 -4.63 -18.24 -45.46
N ALA A 208 -3.44 -18.36 -44.91
CA ALA A 208 -2.43 -19.31 -45.41
C ALA A 208 -2.81 -20.75 -44.98
N PRO A 209 -2.86 -21.73 -45.94
CA PRO A 209 -3.18 -23.11 -45.59
C PRO A 209 -2.08 -23.70 -44.74
N ARG A 210 -2.48 -24.32 -43.61
CA ARG A 210 -1.59 -25.07 -42.75
C ARG A 210 -0.93 -26.21 -43.51
N PRO A 211 0.39 -26.41 -43.42
CA PRO A 211 1.02 -27.62 -43.92
C PRO A 211 0.51 -28.86 -43.17
N ALA A 212 0.31 -29.94 -43.92
CA ALA A 212 -0.19 -31.21 -43.43
C ALA A 212 0.73 -31.81 -42.35
N PRO A 213 0.18 -32.62 -41.43
CA PRO A 213 1.01 -33.29 -40.40
C PRO A 213 1.93 -34.31 -41.11
N ILE A 214 3.19 -34.30 -40.70
CA ILE A 214 4.16 -35.32 -41.12
C ILE A 214 3.80 -36.58 -40.33
N GLU A 215 3.45 -37.65 -41.03
CA GLU A 215 3.32 -39.00 -40.48
C GLU A 215 4.70 -39.44 -39.95
N GLU A 216 4.78 -39.66 -38.66
CA GLU A 216 5.91 -40.35 -38.05
C GLU A 216 5.81 -41.84 -38.42
N ALA A 217 6.85 -42.29 -39.09
CA ALA A 217 7.05 -43.67 -39.47
C ALA A 217 7.32 -44.54 -38.20
N GLU A 218 6.59 -45.64 -38.16
CA GLU A 218 6.80 -46.77 -37.25
C GLU A 218 8.23 -47.34 -37.35
N GLY A 219 8.71 -47.81 -36.22
CA GLY A 219 9.64 -48.92 -36.20
C GLY A 219 10.80 -48.74 -35.29
N VAL A 220 10.82 -49.43 -34.19
CA VAL A 220 11.68 -50.59 -33.87
C VAL A 220 11.50 -50.91 -32.38
N ILE A 221 10.88 -52.05 -32.19
CA ILE A 221 10.82 -52.80 -30.92
C ILE A 221 12.21 -53.42 -30.73
N VAL A 222 12.83 -53.19 -29.57
CA VAL A 222 13.91 -54.08 -29.07
C VAL A 222 13.45 -54.59 -27.68
N GLU A 223 13.01 -55.83 -27.70
CA GLU A 223 12.92 -56.69 -26.52
C GLU A 223 14.33 -56.94 -25.96
N GLU A 224 14.47 -56.76 -24.65
CA GLU A 224 15.48 -57.50 -23.91
C GLU A 224 14.94 -57.97 -22.56
N GLU A 225 14.78 -59.20 -22.55
CA GLU A 225 14.59 -60.28 -21.58
C GLU A 225 14.83 -59.99 -20.08
N ALA A 226 13.92 -60.38 -19.42
CA ALA A 226 13.56 -61.21 -18.27
C ALA A 226 14.70 -61.70 -17.37
N SER A 227 14.38 -61.59 -16.11
CA SER A 227 14.34 -62.65 -15.06
C SER A 227 15.56 -62.84 -14.20
N PRO A 228 15.38 -63.59 -13.13
CA PRO A 228 14.54 -63.33 -11.95
C PRO A 228 15.24 -63.61 -10.61
N ALA A 229 14.46 -63.57 -9.54
CA ALA A 229 14.57 -64.37 -8.32
C ALA A 229 15.44 -63.94 -7.14
N GLY A 230 14.85 -64.09 -6.02
CA GLY A 230 15.39 -64.35 -4.71
C GLY A 230 14.75 -63.55 -3.63
N SER A 231 13.62 -63.96 -3.09
CA SER A 231 13.43 -64.97 -2.06
C SER A 231 13.70 -64.44 -0.65
N ALA A 232 12.64 -64.40 0.09
CA ALA A 232 12.48 -64.95 1.44
C ALA A 232 12.88 -64.14 2.68
N GLY A 233 11.94 -64.15 3.55
CA GLY A 233 12.08 -64.24 4.99
C GLY A 233 11.95 -62.91 5.72
N GLY A 234 11.07 -62.67 6.59
CA GLY A 234 10.36 -63.53 7.49
C GLY A 234 10.22 -62.83 8.80
N LEU A 235 9.06 -62.86 9.37
CA LEU A 235 8.71 -62.90 10.80
C LEU A 235 9.17 -61.74 11.69
N ALA A 236 8.22 -61.03 12.29
CA ALA A 236 7.49 -61.28 13.56
C ALA A 236 8.03 -60.45 14.73
N ASP A 237 7.06 -59.90 15.43
CA ASP A 237 6.91 -59.63 16.87
C ASP A 237 7.88 -58.71 17.59
N ASP A 238 7.43 -57.61 18.07
CA ASP A 238 6.84 -57.25 19.38
C ASP A 238 6.36 -55.83 19.37
#